data_bca9ce5049146be6efbe3776416aec22
#
_entry.id   bca9ce5049146be6efbe3776416aec22
#
_cell.length_a   1.000
_cell.length_b   1.000
_cell.length_c   1.000
_cell.angle_alpha   90.00
_cell.angle_beta   90.00
_cell.angle_gamma   90.00
#
_symmetry.space_group_name_H-M   'P 1'
#
loop_
_entity.id
_entity.type
_entity.pdbx_description
1 polymer ?
#
loop_
_entity_poly.entity_id
_entity_poly.type
_entity_poly.pdbx_seq_one_letter_code
_entity_poly.pdbx_strand_id
1 'polypeptide(L)'
;MKTPAARVDMPSTKPTSAKLWMKAGHKVCVLAAPQGFVDDLKPRPANVSFTARADKTADLFLCFVRSARELESHLVALQEPIARQTLWMIWPKKASGVKSDLDGNVVRLSGIAAGWIDFKVCSVDQTWSGLAFKRRR
;
A
#
# COMPACT_ATOMS: atom_id res chain seq x y z
N MET A 1 33.09 -5.16 -12.36
CA MET A 1 31.92 -5.80 -11.86
C MET A 1 30.81 -4.81 -11.57
N LYS A 2 29.63 -5.23 -11.75
CA LYS A 2 28.49 -4.42 -11.55
C LYS A 2 28.24 -4.15 -10.08
N THR A 3 28.10 -2.94 -9.70
CA THR A 3 27.91 -2.62 -8.31
C THR A 3 26.45 -2.81 -7.89
N PRO A 4 26.22 -3.25 -6.66
CA PRO A 4 24.85 -3.32 -6.16
C PRO A 4 24.14 -1.98 -6.18
N ALA A 5 24.87 -0.90 -6.02
CA ALA A 5 24.27 0.43 -5.99
C ALA A 5 23.53 0.73 -7.29
N ALA A 6 24.09 0.28 -8.43
CA ALA A 6 23.42 0.51 -9.70
C ALA A 6 22.05 -0.16 -9.73
N ARG A 7 21.94 -1.33 -9.12
CA ARG A 7 20.66 -2.02 -9.09
C ARG A 7 19.68 -1.36 -8.14
N VAL A 8 20.19 -0.81 -7.07
CA VAL A 8 19.33 -0.12 -6.09
C VAL A 8 18.61 1.04 -6.73
N ASP A 9 19.28 1.72 -7.66
CA ASP A 9 18.71 2.90 -8.30
C ASP A 9 17.78 2.55 -9.45
N MET A 10 17.71 1.30 -9.86
CA MET A 10 16.88 0.91 -10.98
C MET A 10 15.46 0.61 -10.52
N PRO A 11 14.47 1.07 -11.28
CA PRO A 11 13.10 0.74 -10.94
C PRO A 11 12.87 -0.77 -11.08
N SER A 12 11.97 -1.27 -10.26
CA SER A 12 11.58 -2.66 -10.34
C SER A 12 10.87 -2.93 -11.66
N THR A 13 11.17 -4.05 -12.30
CA THR A 13 10.47 -4.46 -13.50
C THR A 13 9.20 -5.25 -13.21
N LYS A 14 8.94 -5.54 -11.93
CA LYS A 14 7.72 -6.26 -11.56
C LYS A 14 6.49 -5.39 -11.80
N PRO A 15 5.39 -5.98 -12.26
CA PRO A 15 4.15 -5.21 -12.31
C PRO A 15 3.71 -4.78 -10.91
N THR A 16 2.97 -3.69 -10.85
CA THR A 16 2.51 -3.14 -9.58
C THR A 16 1.75 -4.18 -8.76
N SER A 17 0.93 -4.99 -9.41
CA SER A 17 0.17 -6.03 -8.70
C SER A 17 1.10 -6.99 -7.97
N ALA A 18 2.21 -7.38 -8.60
CA ALA A 18 3.18 -8.28 -7.97
C ALA A 18 3.93 -7.58 -6.84
N LYS A 19 4.27 -6.32 -7.02
CA LYS A 19 4.94 -5.55 -5.97
C LYS A 19 4.08 -5.46 -4.71
N LEU A 20 2.78 -5.44 -4.87
CA LEU A 20 1.84 -5.35 -3.75
C LEU A 20 1.37 -6.72 -3.26
N TRP A 21 1.97 -7.79 -3.78
CA TRP A 21 1.71 -9.17 -3.35
C TRP A 21 0.28 -9.64 -3.65
N MET A 22 -0.29 -9.15 -4.71
CA MET A 22 -1.58 -9.60 -5.17
C MET A 22 -1.43 -11.00 -5.78
N LYS A 23 -2.30 -11.92 -5.39
CA LYS A 23 -2.22 -13.31 -5.82
C LYS A 23 -3.52 -13.75 -6.45
N ALA A 24 -3.44 -14.84 -7.24
CA ALA A 24 -4.62 -15.36 -7.91
C ALA A 24 -5.72 -15.67 -6.89
N GLY A 25 -6.94 -15.32 -7.23
CA GLY A 25 -8.09 -15.55 -6.39
C GLY A 25 -8.28 -14.57 -5.26
N HIS A 26 -7.37 -13.60 -5.09
CA HIS A 26 -7.48 -12.62 -4.01
C HIS A 26 -8.69 -11.73 -4.18
N LYS A 27 -9.33 -11.42 -3.05
CA LYS A 27 -10.24 -10.30 -2.94
C LYS A 27 -9.43 -9.15 -2.36
N VAL A 28 -9.30 -8.06 -3.11
CA VAL A 28 -8.46 -6.92 -2.74
C VAL A 28 -9.35 -5.75 -2.37
N CYS A 29 -9.19 -5.27 -1.15
CA CYS A 29 -9.87 -4.06 -0.70
C CYS A 29 -9.03 -2.86 -1.10
N VAL A 30 -9.62 -1.93 -1.83
CA VAL A 30 -8.93 -0.73 -2.29
C VAL A 30 -9.69 0.48 -1.79
N LEU A 31 -9.07 1.23 -0.90
CA LEU A 31 -9.70 2.38 -0.25
C LEU A 31 -9.08 3.67 -0.76
N ALA A 32 -9.95 4.58 -1.20
CA ALA A 32 -9.57 5.95 -1.59
C ALA A 32 -8.54 6.02 -2.71
N ALA A 33 -8.53 5.04 -3.61
CA ALA A 33 -7.59 5.03 -4.73
C ALA A 33 -7.90 6.16 -5.71
N PRO A 34 -6.88 6.68 -6.40
CA PRO A 34 -7.13 7.63 -7.47
C PRO A 34 -7.93 6.97 -8.60
N GLN A 35 -8.66 7.79 -9.33
CA GLN A 35 -9.46 7.31 -10.43
C GLN A 35 -8.57 6.58 -11.42
N GLY A 36 -9.03 5.43 -11.89
CA GLY A 36 -8.30 4.64 -12.89
C GLY A 36 -7.27 3.68 -12.32
N PHE A 37 -6.97 3.75 -11.02
CA PHE A 37 -5.91 2.92 -10.44
C PHE A 37 -6.16 1.44 -10.68
N VAL A 38 -7.36 0.97 -10.37
CA VAL A 38 -7.69 -0.45 -10.51
C VAL A 38 -7.66 -0.87 -11.98
N ASP A 39 -8.21 -0.04 -12.86
CA ASP A 39 -8.23 -0.35 -14.29
C ASP A 39 -6.82 -0.39 -14.88
N ASP A 40 -5.92 0.44 -14.37
CA ASP A 40 -4.55 0.49 -14.85
C ASP A 40 -3.66 -0.57 -14.22
N LEU A 41 -4.19 -1.33 -13.27
CA LEU A 41 -3.42 -2.33 -12.53
C LEU A 41 -3.34 -3.62 -13.34
N LYS A 42 -2.49 -3.58 -14.36
CA LYS A 42 -2.29 -4.71 -15.27
C LYS A 42 -0.81 -4.86 -15.56
N PRO A 43 -0.32 -6.08 -15.77
CA PRO A 43 -1.06 -7.35 -15.63
C PRO A 43 -1.37 -7.65 -14.16
N ARG A 44 -2.33 -8.53 -13.96
CA ARG A 44 -2.68 -8.97 -12.59
C ARG A 44 -3.02 -10.45 -12.60
N PRO A 45 -2.92 -11.10 -11.43
CA PRO A 45 -3.18 -12.53 -11.34
C PRO A 45 -4.63 -12.88 -11.70
N ALA A 46 -4.86 -14.13 -12.02
CA ALA A 46 -6.18 -14.60 -12.41
C ALA A 46 -7.16 -14.51 -11.26
N ASN A 47 -8.41 -14.21 -11.58
CA ASN A 47 -9.52 -14.29 -10.63
C ASN A 47 -9.38 -13.37 -9.41
N VAL A 48 -8.72 -12.22 -9.61
CA VAL A 48 -8.66 -11.19 -8.58
C VAL A 48 -9.92 -10.35 -8.65
N SER A 49 -10.53 -10.12 -7.50
CA SER A 49 -11.68 -9.22 -7.41
C SER A 49 -11.33 -8.05 -6.50
N PHE A 50 -12.06 -6.95 -6.66
CA PHE A 50 -11.80 -5.73 -5.91
C PHE A 50 -13.05 -5.28 -5.18
N THR A 51 -12.86 -4.72 -3.98
CA THR A 51 -13.96 -4.14 -3.21
C THR A 51 -13.49 -2.80 -2.67
N ALA A 52 -14.42 -1.85 -2.53
CA ALA A 52 -14.13 -0.57 -1.93
C ALA A 52 -14.52 -0.53 -0.44
N ARG A 53 -14.89 -1.66 0.11
CA ARG A 53 -15.29 -1.77 1.51
C ARG A 53 -14.24 -2.48 2.33
N ALA A 54 -14.05 -2.02 3.56
CA ALA A 54 -13.14 -2.66 4.51
C ALA A 54 -13.79 -3.94 5.04
N ASP A 55 -13.67 -4.98 4.28
CA ASP A 55 -14.37 -6.26 4.45
C ASP A 55 -13.40 -7.26 5.07
N LYS A 56 -13.82 -7.92 6.15
CA LYS A 56 -12.99 -8.93 6.82
C LYS A 56 -12.59 -10.08 5.91
N THR A 57 -13.35 -10.32 4.86
CA THR A 57 -13.06 -11.41 3.94
C THR A 57 -12.05 -11.01 2.86
N ALA A 58 -11.62 -9.76 2.82
CA ALA A 58 -10.60 -9.37 1.85
C ALA A 58 -9.26 -9.98 2.25
N ASP A 59 -8.49 -10.34 1.24
CA ASP A 59 -7.18 -10.99 1.43
C ASP A 59 -6.05 -9.98 1.53
N LEU A 60 -6.26 -8.80 0.98
CA LEU A 60 -5.23 -7.77 0.87
C LEU A 60 -5.91 -6.43 0.93
N PHE A 61 -5.30 -5.47 1.62
CA PHE A 61 -5.85 -4.13 1.76
C PHE A 61 -4.87 -3.11 1.20
N LEU A 62 -5.37 -2.27 0.30
CA LEU A 62 -4.62 -1.12 -0.25
C LEU A 62 -5.37 0.13 0.18
N CYS A 63 -4.72 0.97 0.97
CA CYS A 63 -5.35 2.17 1.50
C CYS A 63 -4.55 3.40 1.09
N PHE A 64 -5.16 4.27 0.28
CA PHE A 64 -4.50 5.49 -0.19
C PHE A 64 -4.81 6.63 0.76
N VAL A 65 -3.78 7.35 1.18
CA VAL A 65 -3.92 8.48 2.10
C VAL A 65 -3.10 9.65 1.59
N ARG A 66 -3.59 10.85 1.83
CA ARG A 66 -2.90 12.06 1.38
C ARG A 66 -2.55 12.99 2.53
N SER A 67 -3.03 12.69 3.74
CA SER A 67 -2.77 13.53 4.89
C SER A 67 -2.59 12.69 6.14
N ALA A 68 -1.94 13.27 7.14
CA ALA A 68 -1.75 12.60 8.43
C ALA A 68 -3.09 12.27 9.07
N ARG A 69 -4.08 13.14 8.88
CA ARG A 69 -5.42 12.91 9.44
C ARG A 69 -6.06 11.67 8.83
N GLU A 70 -5.99 11.54 7.49
CA GLU A 70 -6.52 10.35 6.82
C GLU A 70 -5.80 9.10 7.27
N LEU A 71 -4.47 9.20 7.36
CA LEU A 71 -3.64 8.08 7.78
C LEU A 71 -4.07 7.57 9.16
N GLU A 72 -4.17 8.46 10.13
CA GLU A 72 -4.54 8.08 11.49
C GLU A 72 -5.92 7.49 11.56
N SER A 73 -6.87 8.08 10.83
CA SER A 73 -8.23 7.59 10.80
C SER A 73 -8.30 6.16 10.29
N HIS A 74 -7.61 5.89 9.19
CA HIS A 74 -7.62 4.53 8.62
C HIS A 74 -6.86 3.54 9.47
N LEU A 75 -5.75 3.94 10.09
CA LEU A 75 -4.99 3.03 10.94
C LEU A 75 -5.84 2.53 12.12
N VAL A 76 -6.71 3.38 12.64
CA VAL A 76 -7.62 2.98 13.71
C VAL A 76 -8.76 2.12 13.16
N ALA A 77 -9.38 2.58 12.09
CA ALA A 77 -10.57 1.91 11.55
C ALA A 77 -10.26 0.51 11.00
N LEU A 78 -9.07 0.31 10.47
CA LEU A 78 -8.71 -0.95 9.83
C LEU A 78 -8.27 -2.03 10.81
N GLN A 79 -8.10 -1.70 12.08
CA GLN A 79 -7.76 -2.72 13.08
C GLN A 79 -8.83 -3.78 13.20
N GLU A 80 -10.08 -3.40 13.07
CA GLU A 80 -11.19 -4.33 13.25
C GLU A 80 -11.29 -5.33 12.10
N PRO A 81 -11.31 -4.90 10.82
CA PRO A 81 -11.44 -5.87 9.73
C PRO A 81 -10.17 -6.65 9.41
N ILE A 82 -8.99 -6.15 9.78
CA ILE A 82 -7.75 -6.82 9.45
C ILE A 82 -7.27 -7.65 10.63
N ALA A 83 -7.09 -8.94 10.42
CA ALA A 83 -6.52 -9.84 11.41
C ALA A 83 -5.09 -10.20 11.04
N ARG A 84 -4.92 -10.96 9.96
CA ARG A 84 -3.59 -11.41 9.52
C ARG A 84 -3.22 -10.91 8.13
N GLN A 85 -4.16 -10.25 7.47
CA GLN A 85 -3.93 -9.76 6.13
C GLN A 85 -2.91 -8.63 6.14
N THR A 86 -2.30 -8.41 4.99
CA THR A 86 -1.39 -7.29 4.81
C THR A 86 -2.18 -6.02 4.52
N LEU A 87 -1.77 -4.94 5.14
CA LEU A 87 -2.27 -3.61 4.83
C LEU A 87 -1.15 -2.82 4.17
N TRP A 88 -1.38 -2.39 2.93
CA TRP A 88 -0.51 -1.43 2.29
C TRP A 88 -1.08 -0.04 2.51
N MET A 89 -0.32 0.79 3.23
CA MET A 89 -0.65 2.20 3.35
C MET A 89 0.12 2.92 2.24
N ILE A 90 -0.59 3.65 1.39
CA ILE A 90 -0.03 4.20 0.16
C ILE A 90 -0.21 5.71 0.17
N TRP A 91 0.88 6.45 0.00
CA TRP A 91 0.87 7.91 0.08
C TRP A 91 1.63 8.51 -1.08
N PRO A 92 1.41 9.82 -1.39
CA PRO A 92 2.06 10.45 -2.54
C PRO A 92 3.54 10.67 -2.29
N LYS A 93 4.35 10.40 -3.30
CA LYS A 93 5.76 10.76 -3.27
C LYS A 93 5.89 12.28 -3.33
N LYS A 94 6.89 12.82 -2.66
CA LYS A 94 7.11 14.26 -2.67
C LYS A 94 7.35 14.78 -4.09
N ALA A 95 8.05 14.02 -4.89
CA ALA A 95 8.36 14.41 -6.26
C ALA A 95 7.15 14.36 -7.19
N SER A 96 6.03 13.79 -6.74
CA SER A 96 4.85 13.65 -7.58
C SER A 96 4.09 14.95 -7.79
N GLY A 97 4.32 15.93 -6.92
CA GLY A 97 3.58 17.18 -6.96
C GLY A 97 2.23 17.13 -6.27
N VAL A 98 1.79 15.97 -5.83
CA VAL A 98 0.55 15.88 -5.05
C VAL A 98 0.79 16.44 -3.66
N LYS A 99 -0.06 17.36 -3.23
CA LYS A 99 0.11 18.00 -1.95
C LYS A 99 -0.17 17.00 -0.81
N SER A 100 0.77 16.91 0.13
CA SER A 100 0.66 15.96 1.22
C SER A 100 1.63 16.34 2.33
N ASP A 101 1.25 16.06 3.56
CA ASP A 101 2.12 16.22 4.72
C ASP A 101 2.73 14.89 5.14
N LEU A 102 2.73 13.90 4.24
CA LEU A 102 3.22 12.57 4.55
C LEU A 102 4.58 12.30 3.90
N ASP A 103 5.34 11.46 4.57
CA ASP A 103 6.53 10.82 4.03
C ASP A 103 6.63 9.45 4.70
N GLY A 104 7.62 8.66 4.28
CA GLY A 104 7.74 7.30 4.78
C GLY A 104 7.92 7.24 6.30
N ASN A 105 8.64 8.19 6.86
CA ASN A 105 8.88 8.21 8.28
C ASN A 105 7.60 8.52 9.07
N VAL A 106 6.83 9.49 8.61
CA VAL A 106 5.55 9.82 9.25
C VAL A 106 4.61 8.62 9.20
N VAL A 107 4.51 7.98 8.03
CA VAL A 107 3.62 6.83 7.88
C VAL A 107 4.05 5.70 8.81
N ARG A 108 5.34 5.39 8.86
CA ARG A 108 5.84 4.31 9.68
C ARG A 108 5.60 4.57 11.16
N LEU A 109 5.96 5.76 11.64
CA LEU A 109 5.81 6.07 13.05
C LEU A 109 4.35 6.12 13.47
N SER A 110 3.47 6.66 12.63
CA SER A 110 2.04 6.68 12.91
C SER A 110 1.48 5.26 12.99
N GLY A 111 1.93 4.38 12.11
CA GLY A 111 1.49 2.99 12.13
C GLY A 111 1.92 2.29 13.40
N ILE A 112 3.17 2.45 13.78
CA ILE A 112 3.69 1.83 15.01
C ILE A 112 2.93 2.34 16.23
N ALA A 113 2.69 3.64 16.30
CA ALA A 113 1.94 4.22 17.42
C ALA A 113 0.51 3.69 17.49
N ALA A 114 -0.06 3.30 16.37
CA ALA A 114 -1.43 2.81 16.30
C ALA A 114 -1.53 1.29 16.45
N GLY A 115 -0.43 0.61 16.73
CA GLY A 115 -0.47 -0.83 16.99
C GLY A 115 -0.18 -1.70 15.77
N TRP A 116 0.49 -1.14 14.77
CA TRP A 116 0.88 -1.90 13.58
C TRP A 116 2.38 -2.10 13.54
N ILE A 117 2.82 -3.06 12.76
CA ILE A 117 4.24 -3.34 12.54
C ILE A 117 4.50 -3.25 11.05
N ASP A 118 5.43 -2.39 10.65
CA ASP A 118 5.82 -2.26 9.26
C ASP A 118 6.87 -3.30 8.91
N PHE A 119 6.85 -3.76 7.65
CA PHE A 119 7.81 -4.80 7.28
C PHE A 119 8.26 -4.75 5.82
N LYS A 120 7.70 -3.88 4.99
CA LYS A 120 8.14 -3.80 3.59
C LYS A 120 7.80 -2.45 2.99
N VAL A 121 8.77 -1.86 2.31
CA VAL A 121 8.59 -0.61 1.57
C VAL A 121 8.52 -0.94 0.09
N CYS A 122 7.71 -0.20 -0.65
CA CYS A 122 7.54 -0.40 -2.07
C CYS A 122 7.29 0.91 -2.79
N SER A 123 7.92 1.09 -3.93
CA SER A 123 7.53 2.14 -4.87
C SER A 123 6.38 1.58 -5.70
N VAL A 124 5.17 2.10 -5.48
CA VAL A 124 4.00 1.57 -6.17
C VAL A 124 4.03 1.98 -7.64
N ASP A 125 4.22 3.26 -7.90
CA ASP A 125 4.38 3.79 -9.24
C ASP A 125 5.08 5.15 -9.15
N GLN A 126 5.00 5.95 -10.20
CA GLN A 126 5.69 7.25 -10.22
C GLN A 126 5.12 8.22 -9.20
N THR A 127 3.86 8.07 -8.84
CA THR A 127 3.18 8.99 -7.95
C THR A 127 3.14 8.50 -6.50
N TRP A 128 3.07 7.20 -6.28
CA TRP A 128 2.73 6.63 -4.98
C TRP A 128 3.81 5.75 -4.42
N SER A 129 4.00 5.84 -3.10
CA SER A 129 4.84 4.94 -2.32
C SER A 129 3.97 4.14 -1.38
N GLY A 130 4.43 2.96 -0.99
CA GLY A 130 3.68 2.10 -0.10
C GLY A 130 4.52 1.51 1.01
N LEU A 131 3.88 1.29 2.15
CA LEU A 131 4.49 0.63 3.30
C LEU A 131 3.53 -0.44 3.79
N ALA A 132 4.02 -1.67 3.86
CA ALA A 132 3.19 -2.80 4.27
C ALA A 132 3.23 -2.95 5.78
N PHE A 133 2.05 -3.12 6.35
CA PHE A 133 1.87 -3.30 7.79
C PHE A 133 1.18 -4.61 8.09
N LYS A 134 1.45 -5.12 9.29
CA LYS A 134 0.69 -6.18 9.93
C LYS A 134 0.20 -5.67 11.26
N ARG A 135 -0.88 -6.26 11.75
CA ARG A 135 -1.34 -5.93 13.09
C ARG A 135 -0.37 -6.50 14.12
N ARG A 136 -0.09 -5.70 15.13
CA ARG A 136 0.69 -6.19 16.26
C ARG A 136 -0.19 -7.11 17.09
N ARG A 137 0.38 -8.20 17.54
CA ARG A 137 -0.33 -9.14 18.39
C ARG A 137 -0.17 -8.85 19.84
#